data_585d1bdad80e928b1d68dfb962cf3510
#
_entry.id   585d1bdad80e928b1d68dfb962cf3510
#
_cell.length_a   1.000
_cell.length_b   1.000
_cell.length_c   1.000
_cell.angle_alpha   90.00
_cell.angle_beta   90.00
_cell.angle_gamma   90.00
#
_symmetry.space_group_name_H-M   'P 1'
#
loop_
_entity.id
_entity.type
_entity.pdbx_description
1 polymer ?
#
loop_
_entity_poly.entity_id
_entity_poly.type
_entity_poly.pdbx_seq_one_letter_code
_entity_poly.pdbx_strand_id
1 'polypeptide(L)'
;MKKFKILLSLVMLIGLILAGCGKEESATSADGKTTIDFAIHVANPKEQEPAFYKVIEKFQEENPDIKVNLIGKEQQEHVKGIKMQSQSDKLPDVFWMLPASAAELEKAGMLMDLTGFLDDNPDIKSALKPNMINSFNKDGRQYGLPYQPLITGLFYNKALFDKYGVKIPETFEDLAEAAKVFEKNGITTISKGAKDDYSVWAFLTMLSRYGYFDKIDNILAGKESYNNADFVNYYKKIDELRKVGAFPKNVTTQTYFQAVEQFLAGKAAMLDSGMWDVQKIEQSPIGKDVGFWWGPTFTDGVGDQKVSSVVSSAPLLVSKKAGEDKAKKEAILKLLKFYYGEKGTQIMVDNQVAPMTNATVNVDEAAHPLFKKLVDQVQLKGWNSQQNQPDLVVPEAIGSAMYDSIYGVINGTYTPVQAAKIVDEKISAIK
;
A
#
# COMPACT_ATOMS: atom_id res chain seq x y z
N MET A 1 -37.41 3.27 65.33
CA MET A 1 -38.07 3.89 64.14
C MET A 1 -37.16 4.79 63.30
N LYS A 2 -36.19 5.55 63.85
CA LYS A 2 -35.27 6.41 63.06
C LYS A 2 -34.29 5.64 62.18
N LYS A 3 -33.81 4.44 62.58
CA LYS A 3 -32.86 3.66 61.79
C LYS A 3 -33.51 2.94 60.57
N PHE A 4 -34.82 2.68 60.61
CA PHE A 4 -35.54 2.04 59.51
C PHE A 4 -35.86 3.02 58.36
N LYS A 5 -36.04 4.32 58.68
CA LYS A 5 -36.28 5.38 57.70
C LYS A 5 -35.01 5.73 56.89
N ILE A 6 -33.81 5.58 57.50
CA ILE A 6 -32.51 5.80 56.81
C ILE A 6 -32.21 4.69 55.83
N LEU A 7 -32.57 3.44 56.15
CA LEU A 7 -32.36 2.30 55.25
C LEU A 7 -33.26 2.36 54.02
N LEU A 8 -34.49 2.86 54.15
CA LEU A 8 -35.43 3.00 53.04
C LEU A 8 -35.02 4.15 52.08
N SER A 9 -34.42 5.23 52.62
CA SER A 9 -33.89 6.34 51.80
C SER A 9 -32.64 5.95 51.02
N LEU A 10 -31.82 5.05 51.55
CA LEU A 10 -30.60 4.57 50.86
C LEU A 10 -30.92 3.60 49.73
N VAL A 11 -31.97 2.78 49.87
CA VAL A 11 -32.40 1.85 48.79
C VAL A 11 -33.09 2.60 47.66
N MET A 12 -33.76 3.73 47.92
CA MET A 12 -34.34 4.56 46.86
C MET A 12 -33.30 5.38 46.08
N LEU A 13 -32.14 5.70 46.69
CA LEU A 13 -31.05 6.40 46.03
C LEU A 13 -30.22 5.48 45.11
N ILE A 14 -30.14 4.16 45.45
CA ILE A 14 -29.44 3.16 44.63
C ILE A 14 -30.28 2.75 43.41
N GLY A 15 -31.62 2.85 43.49
CA GLY A 15 -32.53 2.57 42.37
C GLY A 15 -32.48 3.62 41.23
N LEU A 16 -31.98 4.82 41.49
CA LEU A 16 -31.88 5.92 40.51
C LEU A 16 -30.53 5.93 39.74
N ILE A 17 -29.54 5.12 40.18
CA ILE A 17 -28.23 5.03 39.51
C ILE A 17 -28.19 3.91 38.46
N LEU A 18 -29.16 3.01 38.45
CA LEU A 18 -29.24 1.89 37.51
C LEU A 18 -30.12 2.14 36.28
N ALA A 19 -30.73 3.33 36.15
CA ALA A 19 -31.54 3.73 34.99
C ALA A 19 -30.76 4.58 33.95
N GLY A 20 -29.44 4.63 34.04
CA GLY A 20 -28.59 5.52 33.25
C GLY A 20 -27.49 4.82 32.41
N CYS A 21 -27.73 3.61 31.91
CA CYS A 21 -26.81 2.97 30.97
C CYS A 21 -27.57 2.35 29.80
N GLY A 22 -27.91 3.19 28.86
CA GLY A 22 -28.51 2.87 27.58
C GLY A 22 -28.57 4.10 26.69
N LYS A 23 -27.51 4.94 26.71
CA LYS A 23 -27.32 5.85 25.58
C LYS A 23 -26.71 5.02 24.47
N GLU A 24 -27.52 4.64 23.49
CA GLU A 24 -27.04 4.48 22.13
C GLU A 24 -26.18 5.72 21.84
N GLU A 25 -24.91 5.53 21.48
CA GLU A 25 -24.08 6.64 21.00
C GLU A 25 -24.80 7.22 19.82
N SER A 26 -25.38 8.39 19.99
CA SER A 26 -26.07 9.10 18.92
C SER A 26 -25.06 9.36 17.82
N ALA A 27 -25.36 8.92 16.59
CA ALA A 27 -24.56 9.20 15.39
C ALA A 27 -24.34 10.71 15.17
N THR A 28 -25.10 11.54 15.87
CA THR A 28 -25.07 13.00 15.78
C THR A 28 -24.30 13.56 16.97
N SER A 29 -23.25 14.33 16.68
CA SER A 29 -22.47 15.05 17.69
C SER A 29 -23.28 16.17 18.38
N ALA A 30 -22.75 16.72 19.47
CA ALA A 30 -23.41 17.79 20.24
C ALA A 30 -23.70 19.08 19.42
N ASP A 31 -22.99 19.25 18.28
CA ASP A 31 -23.18 20.33 17.31
C ASP A 31 -24.19 20.01 16.20
N GLY A 32 -24.91 18.89 16.30
CA GLY A 32 -25.93 18.46 15.34
C GLY A 32 -25.39 17.82 14.05
N LYS A 33 -24.07 17.54 13.97
CA LYS A 33 -23.45 16.94 12.79
C LYS A 33 -23.36 15.43 12.89
N THR A 34 -23.51 14.75 11.74
CA THR A 34 -23.16 13.32 11.64
C THR A 34 -21.64 13.15 11.65
N THR A 35 -21.12 12.41 12.62
CA THR A 35 -19.67 12.17 12.74
C THR A 35 -19.29 10.83 12.16
N ILE A 36 -18.26 10.81 11.29
CA ILE A 36 -17.61 9.62 10.74
C ILE A 36 -16.24 9.48 11.41
N ASP A 37 -16.01 8.41 12.16
CA ASP A 37 -14.70 8.04 12.67
C ASP A 37 -13.90 7.34 11.56
N PHE A 38 -12.87 8.01 11.06
CA PHE A 38 -12.03 7.50 9.97
C PHE A 38 -10.61 7.20 10.46
N ALA A 39 -10.27 5.93 10.57
CA ALA A 39 -8.95 5.50 11.03
C ALA A 39 -7.99 5.22 9.86
N ILE A 40 -6.78 5.76 9.95
CA ILE A 40 -5.75 5.66 8.93
C ILE A 40 -4.37 5.31 9.52
N HIS A 41 -3.54 4.65 8.72
CA HIS A 41 -2.26 4.03 9.06
C HIS A 41 -1.05 4.98 9.17
N VAL A 42 -1.28 6.28 9.23
CA VAL A 42 -0.23 7.31 9.41
C VAL A 42 -0.56 8.15 10.64
N ALA A 43 0.45 8.53 11.42
CA ALA A 43 0.25 9.26 12.67
C ALA A 43 -0.23 10.70 12.44
N ASN A 44 0.29 11.36 11.40
CA ASN A 44 -0.09 12.71 11.01
C ASN A 44 -0.59 12.74 9.56
N PRO A 45 -1.89 12.50 9.31
CA PRO A 45 -2.44 12.46 7.96
C PRO A 45 -2.21 13.73 7.13
N LYS A 46 -2.18 14.89 7.77
CA LYS A 46 -1.96 16.17 7.08
C LYS A 46 -0.55 16.28 6.46
N GLU A 47 0.45 15.74 7.14
CA GLU A 47 1.85 15.83 6.70
C GLU A 47 2.26 14.60 5.87
N GLN A 48 1.77 13.41 6.25
CA GLN A 48 2.20 12.14 5.66
C GLN A 48 1.34 11.71 4.47
N GLU A 49 0.06 12.14 4.42
CA GLU A 49 -0.90 11.85 3.34
C GLU A 49 -1.65 13.12 2.91
N PRO A 50 -0.94 14.16 2.43
CA PRO A 50 -1.52 15.47 2.17
C PRO A 50 -2.64 15.45 1.11
N ALA A 51 -2.55 14.58 0.10
CA ALA A 51 -3.58 14.43 -0.93
C ALA A 51 -4.90 13.92 -0.30
N PHE A 52 -4.82 12.84 0.47
CA PHE A 52 -5.97 12.30 1.21
C PHE A 52 -6.56 13.33 2.16
N TYR A 53 -5.72 14.00 2.94
CA TYR A 53 -6.16 15.03 3.89
C TYR A 53 -6.95 16.14 3.21
N LYS A 54 -6.47 16.64 2.05
CA LYS A 54 -7.16 17.68 1.27
C LYS A 54 -8.50 17.20 0.68
N VAL A 55 -8.61 15.92 0.30
CA VAL A 55 -9.92 15.37 -0.11
C VAL A 55 -10.91 15.42 1.05
N ILE A 56 -10.50 15.00 2.26
CA ILE A 56 -11.35 15.04 3.45
C ILE A 56 -11.71 16.49 3.83
N GLU A 57 -10.74 17.40 3.82
CA GLU A 57 -10.95 18.82 4.10
C GLU A 57 -11.99 19.42 3.14
N LYS A 58 -11.82 19.18 1.83
CA LYS A 58 -12.73 19.68 0.80
C LYS A 58 -14.13 19.06 0.88
N PHE A 59 -14.20 17.77 1.19
CA PHE A 59 -15.48 17.11 1.46
C PHE A 59 -16.25 17.78 2.59
N GLN A 60 -15.60 18.08 3.72
CA GLN A 60 -16.23 18.72 4.87
C GLN A 60 -16.67 20.17 4.58
N GLU A 61 -15.88 20.92 3.78
CA GLU A 61 -16.29 22.26 3.34
C GLU A 61 -17.61 22.24 2.55
N GLU A 62 -17.81 21.23 1.71
CA GLU A 62 -19.00 21.08 0.87
C GLU A 62 -20.16 20.36 1.58
N ASN A 63 -19.89 19.72 2.71
CA ASN A 63 -20.86 18.98 3.51
C ASN A 63 -20.77 19.39 4.99
N PRO A 64 -21.18 20.63 5.34
CA PRO A 64 -21.00 21.18 6.68
C PRO A 64 -21.80 20.46 7.79
N ASP A 65 -22.76 19.62 7.38
CA ASP A 65 -23.54 18.72 8.24
C ASP A 65 -22.81 17.41 8.60
N ILE A 66 -21.66 17.14 7.95
CA ILE A 66 -20.84 15.95 8.21
C ILE A 66 -19.49 16.35 8.78
N LYS A 67 -19.08 15.66 9.83
CA LYS A 67 -17.75 15.77 10.43
C LYS A 67 -16.98 14.47 10.20
N VAL A 68 -15.77 14.55 9.65
CA VAL A 68 -14.85 13.40 9.58
C VAL A 68 -13.80 13.56 10.68
N ASN A 69 -13.83 12.66 11.65
CA ASN A 69 -12.86 12.58 12.72
C ASN A 69 -11.73 11.64 12.28
N LEU A 70 -10.59 12.21 11.85
CA LEU A 70 -9.42 11.43 11.42
C LEU A 70 -8.66 10.89 12.64
N ILE A 71 -8.51 9.57 12.71
CA ILE A 71 -7.79 8.83 13.74
C ILE A 71 -6.51 8.29 13.12
N GLY A 72 -5.42 9.05 13.23
CA GLY A 72 -4.11 8.68 12.71
C GLY A 72 -3.28 7.89 13.72
N LYS A 73 -2.63 6.82 13.28
CA LYS A 73 -1.62 6.06 14.03
C LYS A 73 -0.57 5.49 13.08
N GLU A 74 0.64 5.29 13.57
CA GLU A 74 1.64 4.54 12.82
C GLU A 74 1.13 3.14 12.44
N GLN A 75 1.55 2.63 11.27
CA GLN A 75 0.94 1.46 10.64
C GLN A 75 0.83 0.24 11.56
N GLN A 76 1.89 -0.10 12.31
CA GLN A 76 1.86 -1.26 13.21
C GLN A 76 0.86 -1.06 14.37
N GLU A 77 0.82 0.13 14.95
CA GLU A 77 -0.14 0.48 16.02
C GLU A 77 -1.56 0.51 15.49
N HIS A 78 -1.75 1.02 14.26
CA HIS A 78 -3.04 1.06 13.59
C HIS A 78 -3.58 -0.36 13.38
N VAL A 79 -2.81 -1.24 12.74
CA VAL A 79 -3.21 -2.64 12.47
C VAL A 79 -3.53 -3.38 13.77
N LYS A 80 -2.67 -3.25 14.79
CA LYS A 80 -2.92 -3.84 16.11
C LYS A 80 -4.18 -3.27 16.77
N GLY A 81 -4.38 -1.97 16.66
CA GLY A 81 -5.56 -1.28 17.20
C GLY A 81 -6.86 -1.76 16.55
N ILE A 82 -6.91 -1.86 15.22
CA ILE A 82 -8.07 -2.39 14.49
C ILE A 82 -8.37 -3.84 14.88
N LYS A 83 -7.34 -4.71 14.96
CA LYS A 83 -7.50 -6.11 15.42
C LYS A 83 -8.06 -6.20 16.85
N MET A 84 -7.65 -5.32 17.76
CA MET A 84 -8.22 -5.27 19.13
C MET A 84 -9.66 -4.75 19.14
N GLN A 85 -9.95 -3.73 18.36
CA GLN A 85 -11.29 -3.14 18.25
C GLN A 85 -12.29 -4.10 17.62
N SER A 86 -11.86 -4.93 16.65
CA SER A 86 -12.72 -5.96 16.07
C SER A 86 -13.19 -6.99 17.10
N GLN A 87 -12.33 -7.37 18.05
CA GLN A 87 -12.67 -8.32 19.11
C GLN A 87 -13.73 -7.80 20.09
N SER A 88 -13.88 -6.48 20.20
CA SER A 88 -14.83 -5.80 21.09
C SER A 88 -16.01 -5.15 20.36
N ASP A 89 -16.18 -5.42 19.06
CA ASP A 89 -17.20 -4.82 18.19
C ASP A 89 -17.20 -3.27 18.22
N LYS A 90 -15.98 -2.68 18.23
CA LYS A 90 -15.73 -1.24 18.29
C LYS A 90 -14.88 -0.75 17.12
N LEU A 91 -15.05 -1.36 15.94
CA LEU A 91 -14.39 -0.89 14.73
C LEU A 91 -14.76 0.57 14.43
N PRO A 92 -13.83 1.38 13.90
CA PRO A 92 -14.13 2.70 13.34
C PRO A 92 -15.16 2.60 12.22
N ASP A 93 -15.81 3.69 11.88
CA ASP A 93 -16.81 3.70 10.83
C ASP A 93 -16.20 3.40 9.46
N VAL A 94 -15.11 4.09 9.12
CA VAL A 94 -14.28 3.85 7.94
C VAL A 94 -12.83 3.66 8.37
N PHE A 95 -12.13 2.70 7.77
CA PHE A 95 -10.73 2.47 8.15
C PHE A 95 -9.93 1.81 7.03
N TRP A 96 -8.65 2.13 7.00
CA TRP A 96 -7.64 1.44 6.20
C TRP A 96 -7.22 0.13 6.90
N MET A 97 -6.94 -0.94 6.15
CA MET A 97 -6.42 -2.18 6.73
C MET A 97 -5.61 -2.98 5.69
N LEU A 98 -4.61 -3.74 6.16
CA LEU A 98 -3.86 -4.66 5.31
C LEU A 98 -4.79 -5.69 4.65
N PRO A 99 -4.57 -6.07 3.36
CA PRO A 99 -5.48 -6.94 2.62
C PRO A 99 -5.78 -8.28 3.30
N ALA A 100 -4.77 -8.95 3.86
CA ALA A 100 -4.97 -10.22 4.58
C ALA A 100 -5.88 -10.06 5.80
N SER A 101 -5.67 -9.02 6.61
CA SER A 101 -6.53 -8.74 7.77
C SER A 101 -7.91 -8.24 7.37
N ALA A 102 -8.03 -7.52 6.24
CA ALA A 102 -9.33 -7.13 5.68
C ALA A 102 -10.15 -8.36 5.28
N ALA A 103 -9.52 -9.36 4.66
CA ALA A 103 -10.16 -10.63 4.32
C ALA A 103 -10.62 -11.43 5.57
N GLU A 104 -9.86 -11.37 6.67
CA GLU A 104 -10.27 -11.97 7.96
C GLU A 104 -11.52 -11.28 8.52
N LEU A 105 -11.58 -9.93 8.49
CA LEU A 105 -12.74 -9.16 8.94
C LEU A 105 -13.97 -9.41 8.06
N GLU A 106 -13.78 -9.55 6.74
CA GLU A 106 -14.86 -9.94 5.81
C GLU A 106 -15.40 -11.31 6.17
N LYS A 107 -14.54 -12.32 6.34
CA LYS A 107 -14.93 -13.69 6.74
C LYS A 107 -15.67 -13.72 8.09
N ALA A 108 -15.31 -12.82 9.00
CA ALA A 108 -16.00 -12.66 10.29
C ALA A 108 -17.34 -11.90 10.18
N GLY A 109 -17.71 -11.40 8.99
CA GLY A 109 -18.95 -10.66 8.76
C GLY A 109 -18.99 -9.29 9.44
N MET A 110 -17.83 -8.65 9.63
CA MET A 110 -17.69 -7.37 10.33
C MET A 110 -17.70 -6.16 9.39
N LEU A 111 -17.77 -6.39 8.07
CA LEU A 111 -17.70 -5.35 7.06
C LEU A 111 -19.06 -5.12 6.38
N MET A 112 -19.29 -3.88 5.99
CA MET A 112 -20.41 -3.49 5.14
C MET A 112 -20.16 -3.95 3.70
N ASP A 113 -21.18 -4.52 3.06
CA ASP A 113 -21.17 -4.79 1.61
C ASP A 113 -21.35 -3.49 0.82
N LEU A 114 -20.35 -3.17 -0.02
CA LEU A 114 -20.32 -1.97 -0.85
C LEU A 114 -20.80 -2.23 -2.30
N THR A 115 -21.29 -3.44 -2.61
CA THR A 115 -21.80 -3.78 -3.93
C THR A 115 -22.92 -2.83 -4.36
N GLY A 116 -23.89 -2.58 -3.47
CA GLY A 116 -24.98 -1.64 -3.72
C GLY A 116 -24.48 -0.20 -3.98
N PHE A 117 -23.41 0.25 -3.29
CA PHE A 117 -22.81 1.55 -3.57
C PHE A 117 -22.27 1.64 -4.99
N LEU A 118 -21.59 0.59 -5.48
CA LEU A 118 -21.08 0.57 -6.85
C LEU A 118 -22.20 0.45 -7.89
N ASP A 119 -23.27 -0.28 -7.59
CA ASP A 119 -24.42 -0.43 -8.50
C ASP A 119 -25.22 0.87 -8.61
N ASP A 120 -25.35 1.63 -7.52
CA ASP A 120 -25.99 2.94 -7.48
C ASP A 120 -25.12 4.07 -8.09
N ASN A 121 -23.82 3.82 -8.31
CA ASN A 121 -22.86 4.77 -8.89
C ASN A 121 -22.10 4.11 -10.06
N PRO A 122 -22.79 3.84 -11.19
CA PRO A 122 -22.20 3.14 -12.34
C PRO A 122 -21.06 3.91 -13.01
N ASP A 123 -21.03 5.23 -12.89
CA ASP A 123 -19.96 6.11 -13.30
C ASP A 123 -18.66 5.81 -12.53
N ILE A 124 -18.73 5.71 -11.21
CA ILE A 124 -17.60 5.32 -10.35
C ILE A 124 -17.17 3.88 -10.65
N LYS A 125 -18.16 2.94 -10.71
CA LYS A 125 -17.89 1.52 -10.98
C LYS A 125 -17.14 1.31 -12.28
N SER A 126 -17.56 1.98 -13.34
CA SER A 126 -16.93 1.87 -14.66
C SER A 126 -15.60 2.63 -14.77
N ALA A 127 -15.43 3.70 -13.99
CA ALA A 127 -14.19 4.47 -13.95
C ALA A 127 -13.07 3.75 -13.20
N LEU A 128 -13.37 3.06 -12.10
CA LEU A 128 -12.37 2.32 -11.33
C LEU A 128 -11.71 1.21 -12.16
N LYS A 129 -10.38 1.12 -12.10
CA LYS A 129 -9.64 0.08 -12.83
C LYS A 129 -10.00 -1.30 -12.27
N PRO A 130 -10.32 -2.29 -13.13
CA PRO A 130 -10.76 -3.61 -12.67
C PRO A 130 -9.81 -4.31 -11.70
N ASN A 131 -8.50 -4.25 -11.95
CA ASN A 131 -7.50 -4.84 -11.06
C ASN A 131 -7.46 -4.20 -9.67
N MET A 132 -7.95 -2.96 -9.52
CA MET A 132 -7.98 -2.28 -8.23
C MET A 132 -9.20 -2.67 -7.39
N ILE A 133 -10.39 -2.79 -8.02
CA ILE A 133 -11.61 -3.15 -7.27
C ILE A 133 -11.75 -4.65 -7.05
N ASN A 134 -11.32 -5.48 -8.01
CA ASN A 134 -11.46 -6.94 -7.91
C ASN A 134 -10.67 -7.55 -6.75
N SER A 135 -9.58 -6.90 -6.31
CA SER A 135 -8.79 -7.34 -5.16
C SER A 135 -9.58 -7.40 -3.85
N PHE A 136 -10.72 -6.70 -3.78
CA PHE A 136 -11.57 -6.60 -2.58
C PHE A 136 -12.99 -7.08 -2.83
N ASN A 137 -13.16 -7.93 -3.86
CA ASN A 137 -14.39 -8.63 -4.15
C ASN A 137 -14.26 -10.11 -3.76
N LYS A 138 -15.26 -10.64 -3.07
CA LYS A 138 -15.33 -12.04 -2.71
C LYS A 138 -16.76 -12.55 -2.91
N ASP A 139 -16.89 -13.61 -3.67
CA ASP A 139 -18.18 -14.26 -3.97
C ASP A 139 -19.24 -13.27 -4.48
N GLY A 140 -18.82 -12.29 -5.31
CA GLY A 140 -19.67 -11.24 -5.87
C GLY A 140 -19.97 -10.07 -4.94
N ARG A 141 -19.45 -10.07 -3.71
CA ARG A 141 -19.60 -8.99 -2.72
C ARG A 141 -18.35 -8.11 -2.67
N GLN A 142 -18.55 -6.80 -2.78
CA GLN A 142 -17.47 -5.82 -2.64
C GLN A 142 -17.32 -5.41 -1.16
N TYR A 143 -16.31 -5.92 -0.48
CA TYR A 143 -16.10 -5.66 0.94
C TYR A 143 -15.14 -4.50 1.25
N GLY A 144 -14.47 -3.95 0.25
CA GLY A 144 -13.58 -2.80 0.38
C GLY A 144 -13.38 -2.09 -0.95
N LEU A 145 -12.89 -0.86 -0.91
CA LEU A 145 -12.53 -0.07 -2.09
C LEU A 145 -11.07 0.35 -1.99
N PRO A 146 -10.35 0.53 -3.12
CA PRO A 146 -8.92 0.86 -3.09
C PRO A 146 -8.69 2.22 -2.43
N TYR A 147 -7.76 2.29 -1.46
CA TYR A 147 -7.37 3.56 -0.85
C TYR A 147 -6.64 4.45 -1.83
N GLN A 148 -5.58 3.93 -2.45
CA GLN A 148 -4.75 4.60 -3.45
C GLN A 148 -4.19 3.57 -4.42
N PRO A 149 -3.69 3.95 -5.60
CA PRO A 149 -2.89 3.05 -6.38
C PRO A 149 -1.54 2.84 -5.69
N LEU A 150 -1.04 1.61 -5.74
CA LEU A 150 0.32 1.27 -5.40
C LEU A 150 1.13 1.21 -6.70
N ILE A 151 1.93 2.24 -6.94
CA ILE A 151 2.81 2.33 -8.12
C ILE A 151 4.24 2.29 -7.61
N THR A 152 4.96 1.21 -7.90
CA THR A 152 6.31 0.98 -7.41
C THR A 152 7.24 0.54 -8.54
N GLY A 153 8.52 0.89 -8.41
CA GLY A 153 9.53 0.56 -9.42
C GLY A 153 10.89 1.15 -9.06
N LEU A 154 11.69 1.43 -10.07
CA LEU A 154 13.01 2.02 -9.91
C LEU A 154 13.01 3.45 -10.43
N PHE A 155 13.25 4.42 -9.56
CA PHE A 155 13.67 5.76 -10.00
C PHE A 155 15.14 5.72 -10.39
N TYR A 156 15.52 6.43 -11.47
CA TYR A 156 16.91 6.49 -11.92
C TYR A 156 17.37 7.94 -12.15
N ASN A 157 18.62 8.22 -11.79
CA ASN A 157 19.27 9.51 -12.00
C ASN A 157 19.99 9.53 -13.35
N LYS A 158 19.31 10.02 -14.39
CA LYS A 158 19.83 10.09 -15.76
C LYS A 158 21.19 10.78 -15.85
N ALA A 159 21.44 11.83 -15.06
CA ALA A 159 22.72 12.52 -15.08
C ALA A 159 23.90 11.62 -14.71
N LEU A 160 23.72 10.64 -13.82
CA LEU A 160 24.76 9.65 -13.51
C LEU A 160 24.98 8.69 -14.67
N PHE A 161 23.91 8.21 -15.31
CA PHE A 161 24.03 7.34 -16.50
C PHE A 161 24.78 8.06 -17.61
N ASP A 162 24.40 9.29 -17.94
CA ASP A 162 25.06 10.11 -18.95
C ASP A 162 26.53 10.37 -18.61
N LYS A 163 26.83 10.73 -17.35
CA LYS A 163 28.18 11.03 -16.87
C LYS A 163 29.15 9.86 -17.06
N TYR A 164 28.68 8.65 -16.82
CA TYR A 164 29.53 7.44 -16.91
C TYR A 164 29.36 6.67 -18.22
N GLY A 165 28.60 7.22 -19.18
CA GLY A 165 28.40 6.61 -20.51
C GLY A 165 27.61 5.29 -20.45
N VAL A 166 26.75 5.15 -19.44
CA VAL A 166 25.91 3.96 -19.24
C VAL A 166 24.52 4.22 -19.79
N LYS A 167 23.98 3.29 -20.57
CA LYS A 167 22.58 3.36 -21.02
C LYS A 167 21.63 3.00 -19.88
N ILE A 168 20.42 3.61 -19.91
CA ILE A 168 19.33 3.15 -19.04
C ILE A 168 19.04 1.68 -19.38
N PRO A 169 19.08 0.76 -18.41
CA PRO A 169 18.91 -0.67 -18.66
C PRO A 169 17.51 -1.03 -19.18
N GLU A 170 17.43 -2.00 -20.05
CA GLU A 170 16.18 -2.63 -20.49
C GLU A 170 16.09 -4.09 -20.00
N THR A 171 17.25 -4.75 -19.96
CA THR A 171 17.39 -6.14 -19.57
C THR A 171 18.15 -6.27 -18.23
N PHE A 172 18.08 -7.47 -17.65
CA PHE A 172 18.87 -7.78 -16.45
C PHE A 172 20.38 -7.69 -16.73
N GLU A 173 20.81 -8.13 -17.89
CA GLU A 173 22.20 -8.09 -18.31
C GLU A 173 22.71 -6.65 -18.42
N ASP A 174 21.90 -5.72 -18.97
CA ASP A 174 22.23 -4.30 -18.99
C ASP A 174 22.38 -3.73 -17.58
N LEU A 175 21.48 -4.11 -16.65
CA LEU A 175 21.54 -3.66 -15.26
C LEU A 175 22.81 -4.18 -14.56
N ALA A 176 23.18 -5.43 -14.78
CA ALA A 176 24.39 -6.03 -14.21
C ALA A 176 25.66 -5.36 -14.75
N GLU A 177 25.73 -5.03 -16.05
CA GLU A 177 26.84 -4.29 -16.64
C GLU A 177 26.90 -2.85 -16.12
N ALA A 178 25.74 -2.16 -16.03
CA ALA A 178 25.65 -0.84 -15.40
C ALA A 178 26.21 -0.85 -13.97
N ALA A 179 25.86 -1.88 -13.18
CA ALA A 179 26.33 -2.03 -11.81
C ALA A 179 27.85 -2.13 -11.71
N LYS A 180 28.51 -2.87 -12.60
CA LYS A 180 29.98 -2.96 -12.65
C LYS A 180 30.63 -1.60 -12.92
N VAL A 181 30.04 -0.81 -13.82
CA VAL A 181 30.55 0.54 -14.14
C VAL A 181 30.38 1.47 -12.94
N PHE A 182 29.23 1.47 -12.27
CA PHE A 182 28.95 2.31 -11.12
C PHE A 182 29.81 1.91 -9.91
N GLU A 183 29.94 0.62 -9.59
CA GLU A 183 30.81 0.13 -8.51
C GLU A 183 32.26 0.56 -8.70
N LYS A 184 32.82 0.43 -9.93
CA LYS A 184 34.17 0.89 -10.25
C LYS A 184 34.38 2.38 -10.01
N ASN A 185 33.31 3.18 -10.10
CA ASN A 185 33.34 4.62 -9.88
C ASN A 185 32.86 5.06 -8.49
N GLY A 186 32.63 4.11 -7.57
CA GLY A 186 32.20 4.41 -6.19
C GLY A 186 30.76 4.90 -6.07
N ILE A 187 29.92 4.61 -7.08
CA ILE A 187 28.51 4.96 -7.11
C ILE A 187 27.68 3.72 -6.75
N THR A 188 26.75 3.85 -5.81
CA THR A 188 25.77 2.79 -5.55
C THR A 188 24.82 2.66 -6.72
N THR A 189 24.63 1.44 -7.27
CA THR A 189 23.72 1.26 -8.39
C THR A 189 22.28 1.36 -7.93
N ILE A 190 21.87 0.58 -6.91
CA ILE A 190 20.51 0.58 -6.36
C ILE A 190 20.61 0.93 -4.88
N SER A 191 20.14 2.12 -4.51
CA SER A 191 20.02 2.50 -3.10
C SER A 191 18.97 1.66 -2.40
N LYS A 192 19.35 0.99 -1.33
CA LYS A 192 18.53 0.08 -0.53
C LYS A 192 18.89 0.18 0.94
N GLY A 193 17.88 -0.02 1.79
CA GLY A 193 18.08 -0.18 3.23
C GLY A 193 17.36 -1.43 3.70
N ALA A 194 18.08 -2.33 4.37
CA ALA A 194 17.57 -3.59 4.90
C ALA A 194 17.36 -3.58 6.42
N LYS A 195 17.53 -2.42 7.05
CA LYS A 195 17.20 -2.27 8.48
C LYS A 195 15.68 -2.29 8.71
N ASP A 196 14.94 -1.76 7.74
CA ASP A 196 13.49 -1.83 7.67
C ASP A 196 13.15 -2.86 6.58
N ASP A 197 12.53 -3.95 6.92
CA ASP A 197 12.41 -5.16 6.09
C ASP A 197 11.33 -5.12 4.98
N TYR A 198 10.68 -3.99 4.74
CA TYR A 198 9.53 -3.91 3.82
C TYR A 198 9.83 -3.31 2.43
N SER A 199 10.95 -2.63 2.21
CA SER A 199 11.19 -1.82 0.99
C SER A 199 11.80 -2.63 -0.17
N VAL A 200 11.11 -3.64 -0.67
CA VAL A 200 11.58 -4.56 -1.74
C VAL A 200 10.63 -4.60 -2.94
N TRP A 201 9.92 -3.52 -3.22
CA TRP A 201 8.82 -3.49 -4.19
C TRP A 201 9.23 -3.81 -5.62
N ALA A 202 10.32 -3.23 -6.13
CA ALA A 202 10.81 -3.54 -7.47
C ALA A 202 11.24 -5.01 -7.57
N PHE A 203 11.82 -5.59 -6.50
CA PHE A 203 12.21 -7.00 -6.46
C PHE A 203 10.99 -7.92 -6.43
N LEU A 204 9.91 -7.55 -5.73
CA LEU A 204 8.64 -8.27 -5.79
C LEU A 204 8.04 -8.24 -7.21
N THR A 205 8.10 -7.11 -7.90
CA THR A 205 7.68 -7.03 -9.30
C THR A 205 8.56 -7.89 -10.20
N MET A 206 9.87 -7.99 -9.95
CA MET A 206 10.77 -8.92 -10.66
C MET A 206 10.37 -10.38 -10.43
N LEU A 207 9.93 -10.74 -9.21
CA LEU A 207 9.46 -12.10 -8.91
C LEU A 207 8.22 -12.47 -9.75
N SER A 208 7.34 -11.51 -10.06
CA SER A 208 6.19 -11.74 -10.94
C SER A 208 6.64 -12.19 -12.35
N ARG A 209 7.78 -11.71 -12.85
CA ARG A 209 8.37 -12.13 -14.14
C ARG A 209 8.88 -13.58 -14.16
N TYR A 210 8.99 -14.21 -13.00
CA TYR A 210 9.28 -15.63 -12.80
C TYR A 210 8.02 -16.48 -12.54
N GLY A 211 6.82 -15.96 -12.92
CA GLY A 211 5.57 -16.71 -12.87
C GLY A 211 4.97 -16.85 -11.47
N TYR A 212 5.18 -15.87 -10.60
CA TYR A 212 4.67 -15.92 -9.21
C TYR A 212 3.16 -16.12 -9.16
N PHE A 213 2.40 -15.32 -9.89
CA PHE A 213 0.92 -15.38 -9.86
C PHE A 213 0.35 -16.62 -10.53
N ASP A 214 1.11 -17.31 -11.38
CA ASP A 214 0.69 -18.58 -11.98
C ASP A 214 0.86 -19.76 -11.02
N LYS A 215 1.66 -19.61 -9.97
CA LYS A 215 2.07 -20.69 -9.06
C LYS A 215 1.59 -20.53 -7.64
N ILE A 216 1.39 -19.30 -7.16
CA ILE A 216 1.21 -19.03 -5.72
C ILE A 216 0.00 -19.76 -5.13
N ASP A 217 -1.11 -19.87 -5.83
CA ASP A 217 -2.31 -20.58 -5.35
C ASP A 217 -2.03 -22.08 -5.14
N ASN A 218 -1.31 -22.71 -6.08
CA ASN A 218 -0.89 -24.10 -5.95
C ASN A 218 0.10 -24.30 -4.81
N ILE A 219 1.01 -23.34 -4.61
CA ILE A 219 2.01 -23.36 -3.54
C ILE A 219 1.29 -23.23 -2.18
N LEU A 220 0.37 -22.29 -2.04
CA LEU A 220 -0.43 -22.12 -0.81
C LEU A 220 -1.31 -23.36 -0.54
N ALA A 221 -1.83 -24.02 -1.59
CA ALA A 221 -2.58 -25.25 -1.48
C ALA A 221 -1.70 -26.50 -1.22
N GLY A 222 -0.36 -26.36 -1.21
CA GLY A 222 0.59 -27.48 -1.00
C GLY A 222 0.75 -28.44 -2.18
N LYS A 223 0.34 -28.00 -3.36
CA LYS A 223 0.50 -28.79 -4.61
C LYS A 223 1.86 -28.57 -5.27
N GLU A 224 2.49 -27.44 -4.98
CA GLU A 224 3.81 -27.05 -5.47
C GLU A 224 4.64 -26.49 -4.31
N SER A 225 5.98 -26.43 -4.48
CA SER A 225 6.92 -25.83 -3.53
C SER A 225 7.27 -24.42 -3.96
N TYR A 226 7.40 -23.50 -3.00
CA TYR A 226 8.01 -22.18 -3.27
C TYR A 226 9.50 -22.32 -3.63
N ASN A 227 10.18 -23.34 -3.11
CA ASN A 227 11.57 -23.67 -3.48
C ASN A 227 11.62 -24.44 -4.81
N ASN A 228 11.09 -23.84 -5.87
CA ASN A 228 11.14 -24.36 -7.24
C ASN A 228 12.26 -23.69 -8.07
N ALA A 229 12.54 -24.25 -9.26
CA ALA A 229 13.65 -23.80 -10.11
C ALA A 229 13.52 -22.34 -10.54
N ASP A 230 12.30 -21.87 -10.83
CA ASP A 230 12.06 -20.52 -11.33
C ASP A 230 12.31 -19.47 -10.24
N PHE A 231 11.81 -19.71 -9.03
CA PHE A 231 12.04 -18.78 -7.92
C PHE A 231 13.48 -18.83 -7.42
N VAL A 232 14.15 -20.00 -7.47
CA VAL A 232 15.59 -20.08 -7.22
C VAL A 232 16.37 -19.27 -8.27
N ASN A 233 15.97 -19.28 -9.55
CA ASN A 233 16.60 -18.46 -10.60
C ASN A 233 16.39 -16.96 -10.33
N TYR A 234 15.20 -16.56 -9.92
CA TYR A 234 14.97 -15.18 -9.46
C TYR A 234 15.95 -14.76 -8.36
N TYR A 235 16.13 -15.56 -7.31
CA TYR A 235 17.11 -15.26 -6.26
C TYR A 235 18.56 -15.27 -6.74
N LYS A 236 18.91 -16.08 -7.76
CA LYS A 236 20.25 -16.03 -8.39
C LYS A 236 20.51 -14.68 -9.06
N LYS A 237 19.50 -14.06 -9.67
CA LYS A 237 19.64 -12.71 -10.24
C LYS A 237 19.93 -11.66 -9.16
N ILE A 238 19.29 -11.74 -8.00
CA ILE A 238 19.61 -10.85 -6.87
C ILE A 238 21.03 -11.07 -6.36
N ASP A 239 21.47 -12.33 -6.23
CA ASP A 239 22.83 -12.67 -5.83
C ASP A 239 23.89 -12.21 -6.84
N GLU A 240 23.55 -12.25 -8.13
CA GLU A 240 24.40 -11.71 -9.20
C GLU A 240 24.57 -10.19 -9.06
N LEU A 241 23.48 -9.43 -8.84
CA LEU A 241 23.55 -7.99 -8.54
C LEU A 241 24.39 -7.69 -7.30
N ARG A 242 24.25 -8.49 -6.24
CA ARG A 242 25.07 -8.38 -5.04
C ARG A 242 26.57 -8.57 -5.35
N LYS A 243 26.90 -9.61 -6.11
CA LYS A 243 28.30 -9.96 -6.47
C LYS A 243 28.97 -8.90 -7.32
N VAL A 244 28.23 -8.19 -8.16
CA VAL A 244 28.74 -7.07 -8.96
C VAL A 244 28.71 -5.73 -8.24
N GLY A 245 28.37 -5.72 -6.94
CA GLY A 245 28.41 -4.50 -6.10
C GLY A 245 27.25 -3.53 -6.32
N ALA A 246 26.09 -4.02 -6.76
CA ALA A 246 24.96 -3.14 -7.07
C ALA A 246 24.35 -2.44 -5.84
N PHE A 247 24.53 -2.97 -4.63
CA PHE A 247 23.93 -2.50 -3.40
C PHE A 247 24.90 -1.75 -2.48
N PRO A 248 24.41 -0.89 -1.55
CA PRO A 248 25.27 -0.21 -0.58
C PRO A 248 25.99 -1.21 0.33
N LYS A 249 27.25 -0.95 0.67
CA LYS A 249 28.03 -1.79 1.60
C LYS A 249 27.42 -1.84 3.01
N ASN A 250 26.68 -0.82 3.40
CA ASN A 250 26.02 -0.69 4.70
C ASN A 250 24.51 -1.03 4.64
N VAL A 251 24.08 -1.81 3.67
CA VAL A 251 22.65 -2.14 3.42
C VAL A 251 21.94 -2.65 4.67
N THR A 252 22.58 -3.44 5.51
CA THR A 252 22.01 -4.03 6.75
C THR A 252 21.74 -3.03 7.86
N THR A 253 22.40 -1.87 7.84
CA THR A 253 22.27 -0.82 8.87
C THR A 253 21.55 0.43 8.35
N GLN A 254 21.36 0.52 7.06
CA GLN A 254 20.66 1.62 6.40
C GLN A 254 19.15 1.39 6.42
N THR A 255 18.38 2.41 6.81
CA THR A 255 16.93 2.40 6.70
C THR A 255 16.48 2.75 5.29
N TYR A 256 15.20 2.49 4.97
CA TYR A 256 14.59 2.95 3.71
C TYR A 256 14.76 4.47 3.51
N PHE A 257 14.42 5.26 4.52
CA PHE A 257 14.55 6.73 4.42
C PHE A 257 15.98 7.19 4.20
N GLN A 258 16.97 6.51 4.79
CA GLN A 258 18.39 6.79 4.54
C GLN A 258 18.79 6.43 3.10
N ALA A 259 18.21 5.36 2.53
CA ALA A 259 18.41 5.01 1.14
C ALA A 259 17.80 6.07 0.19
N VAL A 260 16.63 6.60 0.53
CA VAL A 260 16.03 7.75 -0.19
C VAL A 260 16.96 8.95 -0.15
N GLU A 261 17.45 9.36 1.01
CA GLU A 261 18.39 10.50 1.14
C GLU A 261 19.70 10.27 0.35
N GLN A 262 20.24 9.04 0.32
CA GLN A 262 21.39 8.71 -0.49
C GLN A 262 21.15 8.98 -1.98
N PHE A 263 19.97 8.59 -2.49
CA PHE A 263 19.57 8.82 -3.87
C PHE A 263 19.39 10.31 -4.17
N LEU A 264 18.65 11.04 -3.31
CA LEU A 264 18.39 12.49 -3.45
C LEU A 264 19.69 13.31 -3.43
N ALA A 265 20.70 12.83 -2.71
CA ALA A 265 22.04 13.45 -2.71
C ALA A 265 22.89 13.11 -3.96
N GLY A 266 22.34 12.38 -4.94
CA GLY A 266 23.05 11.99 -6.16
C GLY A 266 24.16 10.96 -5.95
N LYS A 267 24.14 10.20 -4.83
CA LYS A 267 25.15 9.18 -4.49
C LYS A 267 24.76 7.76 -4.95
N ALA A 268 23.58 7.61 -5.52
CA ALA A 268 23.09 6.36 -6.09
C ALA A 268 22.48 6.60 -7.46
N ALA A 269 22.64 5.63 -8.37
CA ALA A 269 22.11 5.71 -9.72
C ALA A 269 20.61 5.39 -9.79
N MET A 270 20.12 4.53 -8.89
CA MET A 270 18.72 4.11 -8.82
C MET A 270 18.23 4.02 -7.36
N LEU A 271 16.90 4.10 -7.20
CA LEU A 271 16.18 3.92 -5.93
C LEU A 271 14.98 3.00 -6.18
N ASP A 272 14.85 1.91 -5.40
CA ASP A 272 13.61 1.13 -5.33
C ASP A 272 12.63 1.84 -4.41
N SER A 273 11.55 2.36 -4.98
CA SER A 273 10.54 3.16 -4.27
C SER A 273 9.21 3.19 -5.03
N GLY A 274 8.31 4.04 -4.62
CA GLY A 274 7.00 4.24 -5.21
C GLY A 274 6.61 5.70 -5.39
N MET A 275 5.37 5.92 -5.84
CA MET A 275 4.89 7.27 -6.18
C MET A 275 4.88 8.23 -4.98
N TRP A 276 4.89 7.74 -3.74
CA TRP A 276 4.93 8.56 -2.52
C TRP A 276 6.20 9.41 -2.37
N ASP A 277 7.31 9.03 -3.03
CA ASP A 277 8.55 9.81 -3.02
C ASP A 277 8.65 10.78 -4.20
N VAL A 278 7.73 10.78 -5.16
CA VAL A 278 7.80 11.62 -6.37
C VAL A 278 7.97 13.10 -6.03
N GLN A 279 7.14 13.63 -5.13
CA GLN A 279 7.22 15.03 -4.72
C GLN A 279 8.58 15.37 -4.11
N LYS A 280 9.07 14.51 -3.23
CA LYS A 280 10.37 14.69 -2.56
C LYS A 280 11.53 14.61 -3.56
N ILE A 281 11.45 13.69 -4.52
CA ILE A 281 12.44 13.56 -5.59
C ILE A 281 12.41 14.80 -6.48
N GLU A 282 11.24 15.29 -6.92
CA GLU A 282 11.13 16.50 -7.75
C GLU A 282 11.74 17.73 -7.09
N GLN A 283 11.56 17.88 -5.78
CA GLN A 283 12.08 19.00 -5.00
C GLN A 283 13.59 18.89 -4.69
N SER A 284 14.21 17.75 -4.99
CA SER A 284 15.63 17.52 -4.73
C SER A 284 16.53 18.14 -5.79
N PRO A 285 17.85 18.34 -5.51
CA PRO A 285 18.80 18.84 -6.48
C PRO A 285 18.90 18.03 -7.78
N ILE A 286 18.56 16.73 -7.74
CA ILE A 286 18.63 15.84 -8.91
C ILE A 286 17.28 15.70 -9.63
N GLY A 287 16.19 16.25 -9.10
CA GLY A 287 14.81 15.96 -9.54
C GLY A 287 14.56 16.11 -11.03
N LYS A 288 15.15 17.14 -11.67
CA LYS A 288 15.04 17.37 -13.13
C LYS A 288 15.62 16.26 -13.99
N ASP A 289 16.60 15.52 -13.45
CA ASP A 289 17.32 14.46 -14.16
C ASP A 289 16.80 13.06 -13.79
N VAL A 290 15.73 12.97 -13.00
CA VAL A 290 15.16 11.68 -12.60
C VAL A 290 14.11 11.20 -13.59
N GLY A 291 14.15 9.89 -13.85
CA GLY A 291 13.12 9.14 -14.56
C GLY A 291 12.64 7.96 -13.73
N PHE A 292 11.63 7.26 -14.26
CA PHE A 292 11.02 6.10 -13.62
C PHE A 292 11.06 4.90 -14.57
N TRP A 293 11.27 3.69 -14.01
CA TRP A 293 11.43 2.45 -14.78
C TRP A 293 10.84 1.26 -14.03
N TRP A 294 10.16 0.36 -14.74
CA TRP A 294 9.51 -0.83 -14.19
C TRP A 294 10.47 -1.97 -13.80
N GLY A 295 11.77 -1.80 -14.01
CA GLY A 295 12.79 -2.83 -13.79
C GLY A 295 13.06 -3.70 -15.03
N PRO A 296 14.08 -4.57 -14.97
CA PRO A 296 14.61 -5.32 -16.11
C PRO A 296 13.69 -6.44 -16.57
N THR A 297 13.72 -6.75 -17.87
CA THR A 297 13.24 -8.02 -18.39
C THR A 297 14.31 -9.10 -18.19
N PHE A 298 13.89 -10.38 -18.14
CA PHE A 298 14.76 -11.54 -17.92
C PHE A 298 14.60 -12.53 -19.07
N THR A 299 15.71 -12.98 -19.64
CA THR A 299 15.72 -13.96 -20.73
C THR A 299 15.31 -15.36 -20.26
N ASP A 300 15.49 -15.66 -18.99
CA ASP A 300 15.12 -16.91 -18.31
C ASP A 300 13.83 -16.77 -17.45
N GLY A 301 13.13 -15.64 -17.53
CA GLY A 301 11.86 -15.43 -16.86
C GLY A 301 10.72 -16.17 -17.56
N VAL A 302 9.88 -16.86 -16.79
CA VAL A 302 8.76 -17.69 -17.30
C VAL A 302 7.41 -16.99 -17.27
N GLY A 303 7.30 -15.86 -16.57
CA GLY A 303 6.10 -15.01 -16.52
C GLY A 303 6.12 -13.90 -17.56
N ASP A 304 5.09 -13.05 -17.55
CA ASP A 304 5.05 -11.86 -18.40
C ASP A 304 6.22 -10.92 -18.03
N GLN A 305 7.08 -10.63 -19.00
CA GLN A 305 8.25 -9.79 -18.80
C GLN A 305 7.92 -8.29 -18.77
N LYS A 306 6.80 -7.89 -19.35
CA LYS A 306 6.35 -6.51 -19.41
C LYS A 306 5.26 -6.21 -18.38
N VAL A 307 5.48 -6.64 -17.15
CA VAL A 307 4.60 -6.29 -16.03
C VAL A 307 5.02 -5.00 -15.37
N SER A 308 4.03 -4.16 -15.11
CA SER A 308 4.13 -2.94 -14.29
C SER A 308 3.49 -3.17 -12.92
N SER A 309 4.03 -2.52 -11.90
CA SER A 309 3.44 -2.49 -10.56
C SER A 309 2.48 -1.31 -10.43
N VAL A 310 1.29 -1.46 -11.03
CA VAL A 310 0.16 -0.53 -10.89
C VAL A 310 -0.99 -1.32 -10.32
N VAL A 311 -1.05 -1.43 -9.00
CA VAL A 311 -2.01 -2.27 -8.30
C VAL A 311 -2.76 -1.49 -7.23
N SER A 312 -3.77 -2.08 -6.61
CA SER A 312 -4.42 -1.48 -5.45
C SER A 312 -3.49 -1.55 -4.24
N SER A 313 -3.41 -0.46 -3.50
CA SER A 313 -2.91 -0.51 -2.13
C SER A 313 -3.91 -1.24 -1.22
N ALA A 314 -3.68 -1.21 0.09
CA ALA A 314 -4.65 -1.71 1.04
C ALA A 314 -6.02 -1.01 0.92
N PRO A 315 -7.13 -1.70 1.24
CA PRO A 315 -8.47 -1.15 1.06
C PRO A 315 -8.87 -0.15 2.14
N LEU A 316 -9.79 0.74 1.77
CA LEU A 316 -10.71 1.37 2.69
C LEU A 316 -11.88 0.42 2.94
N LEU A 317 -12.18 0.21 4.19
CA LEU A 317 -13.24 -0.66 4.69
C LEU A 317 -14.28 0.17 5.44
N VAL A 318 -15.53 -0.29 5.42
CA VAL A 318 -16.61 0.28 6.23
C VAL A 318 -17.07 -0.79 7.21
N SER A 319 -17.18 -0.44 8.50
CA SER A 319 -17.67 -1.39 9.49
C SER A 319 -19.14 -1.71 9.26
N LYS A 320 -19.56 -2.96 9.53
CA LYS A 320 -20.96 -3.38 9.43
C LYS A 320 -21.87 -2.50 10.28
N LYS A 321 -21.44 -2.17 11.51
CA LYS A 321 -22.18 -1.35 12.45
C LYS A 321 -22.45 0.06 11.91
N ALA A 322 -21.47 0.68 11.27
CA ALA A 322 -21.67 1.99 10.61
C ALA A 322 -22.63 1.87 9.41
N GLY A 323 -22.61 0.75 8.70
CA GLY A 323 -23.56 0.46 7.62
C GLY A 323 -24.99 0.17 8.07
N GLU A 324 -25.21 -0.20 9.33
CA GLU A 324 -26.53 -0.42 9.96
C GLU A 324 -27.12 0.87 10.52
N ASP A 325 -26.31 1.87 10.86
CA ASP A 325 -26.76 3.21 11.24
C ASP A 325 -27.09 4.02 9.97
N LYS A 326 -28.35 4.38 9.79
CA LYS A 326 -28.83 5.06 8.58
C LYS A 326 -28.12 6.38 8.32
N ALA A 327 -27.94 7.22 9.35
CA ALA A 327 -27.32 8.53 9.18
C ALA A 327 -25.81 8.42 8.87
N LYS A 328 -25.11 7.53 9.56
CA LYS A 328 -23.71 7.23 9.28
C LYS A 328 -23.51 6.64 7.89
N LYS A 329 -24.32 5.65 7.51
CA LYS A 329 -24.29 5.04 6.19
C LYS A 329 -24.43 6.09 5.08
N GLU A 330 -25.44 6.95 5.16
CA GLU A 330 -25.68 8.01 4.18
C GLU A 330 -24.47 8.96 4.08
N ALA A 331 -23.91 9.37 5.21
CA ALA A 331 -22.74 10.23 5.27
C ALA A 331 -21.49 9.55 4.69
N ILE A 332 -21.26 8.27 5.01
CA ILE A 332 -20.13 7.48 4.49
C ILE A 332 -20.26 7.31 2.97
N LEU A 333 -21.42 6.94 2.45
CA LEU A 333 -21.63 6.76 1.01
C LEU A 333 -21.41 8.09 0.25
N LYS A 334 -21.80 9.22 0.85
CA LYS A 334 -21.53 10.55 0.32
C LYS A 334 -20.03 10.87 0.27
N LEU A 335 -19.30 10.51 1.33
CA LEU A 335 -17.83 10.61 1.38
C LEU A 335 -17.17 9.74 0.31
N LEU A 336 -17.56 8.47 0.18
CA LEU A 336 -17.01 7.56 -0.83
C LEU A 336 -17.31 8.07 -2.25
N LYS A 337 -18.52 8.58 -2.51
CA LYS A 337 -18.87 9.18 -3.80
C LYS A 337 -18.00 10.40 -4.12
N PHE A 338 -17.71 11.25 -3.13
CA PHE A 338 -16.81 12.38 -3.31
C PHE A 338 -15.38 11.92 -3.59
N TYR A 339 -14.88 10.95 -2.80
CA TYR A 339 -13.51 10.45 -2.88
C TYR A 339 -13.17 9.82 -4.23
N TYR A 340 -14.07 8.98 -4.77
CA TYR A 340 -13.87 8.28 -6.05
C TYR A 340 -14.43 9.05 -7.25
N GLY A 341 -15.15 10.14 -7.03
CA GLY A 341 -15.67 11.01 -8.08
C GLY A 341 -14.59 11.89 -8.72
N GLU A 342 -14.98 12.62 -9.75
CA GLU A 342 -14.08 13.49 -10.53
C GLU A 342 -13.32 14.48 -9.63
N LYS A 343 -14.02 15.14 -8.72
CA LYS A 343 -13.44 16.15 -7.82
C LYS A 343 -12.39 15.58 -6.87
N GLY A 344 -12.69 14.47 -6.19
CA GLY A 344 -11.73 13.79 -5.31
C GLY A 344 -10.52 13.28 -6.09
N THR A 345 -10.75 12.70 -7.27
CA THR A 345 -9.70 12.25 -8.18
C THR A 345 -8.80 13.41 -8.61
N GLN A 346 -9.35 14.58 -8.98
CA GLN A 346 -8.54 15.73 -9.36
C GLN A 346 -7.72 16.29 -8.20
N ILE A 347 -8.29 16.38 -6.99
CA ILE A 347 -7.53 16.79 -5.79
C ILE A 347 -6.35 15.83 -5.53
N MET A 348 -6.55 14.52 -5.70
CA MET A 348 -5.47 13.54 -5.58
C MET A 348 -4.36 13.81 -6.60
N VAL A 349 -4.72 14.01 -7.87
CA VAL A 349 -3.77 14.26 -8.96
C VAL A 349 -3.01 15.58 -8.76
N ASP A 350 -3.69 16.66 -8.36
CA ASP A 350 -3.08 17.94 -8.04
C ASP A 350 -2.06 17.87 -6.88
N ASN A 351 -2.12 16.76 -6.10
CA ASN A 351 -1.18 16.45 -5.02
C ASN A 351 -0.32 15.21 -5.33
N GLN A 352 -0.09 14.94 -6.62
CA GLN A 352 0.83 13.92 -7.13
C GLN A 352 0.50 12.48 -6.72
N VAL A 353 -0.78 12.18 -6.51
CA VAL A 353 -1.28 10.82 -6.40
C VAL A 353 -1.97 10.43 -7.70
N ALA A 354 -1.48 9.40 -8.37
CA ALA A 354 -2.03 8.94 -9.64
C ALA A 354 -3.49 8.43 -9.46
N PRO A 355 -4.34 8.57 -10.48
CA PRO A 355 -5.75 8.20 -10.34
C PRO A 355 -5.94 6.67 -10.27
N MET A 356 -6.85 6.24 -9.42
CA MET A 356 -7.34 4.85 -9.36
C MET A 356 -8.31 4.54 -10.50
N THR A 357 -8.76 5.56 -11.17
CA THR A 357 -9.77 5.50 -12.24
C THR A 357 -9.13 5.62 -13.62
N ASN A 358 -9.89 5.28 -14.64
CA ASN A 358 -9.54 5.51 -16.06
C ASN A 358 -9.84 6.95 -16.50
N ALA A 359 -10.12 7.86 -15.56
CA ALA A 359 -10.39 9.26 -15.87
C ALA A 359 -9.19 9.91 -16.55
N THR A 360 -9.45 10.72 -17.57
CA THR A 360 -8.43 11.61 -18.12
C THR A 360 -8.14 12.70 -17.10
N VAL A 361 -6.91 12.72 -16.60
CA VAL A 361 -6.46 13.72 -15.64
C VAL A 361 -5.48 14.69 -16.30
N ASN A 362 -5.55 15.93 -15.90
CA ASN A 362 -4.61 16.95 -16.34
C ASN A 362 -3.48 17.05 -15.30
N VAL A 363 -2.27 16.72 -15.71
CA VAL A 363 -1.06 16.90 -14.91
C VAL A 363 -0.33 18.14 -15.43
N ASP A 364 -0.08 19.10 -14.56
CA ASP A 364 0.77 20.24 -14.88
C ASP A 364 2.24 19.76 -15.03
N GLU A 365 2.63 19.47 -16.27
CA GLU A 365 3.98 18.97 -16.58
C GLU A 365 5.08 20.00 -16.23
N ALA A 366 4.78 21.30 -16.30
CA ALA A 366 5.76 22.34 -15.96
C ALA A 366 6.03 22.38 -14.44
N ALA A 367 4.98 22.18 -13.64
CA ALA A 367 5.09 22.11 -12.18
C ALA A 367 5.56 20.72 -11.68
N HIS A 368 5.14 19.63 -12.35
CA HIS A 368 5.32 18.27 -11.89
C HIS A 368 5.86 17.32 -12.99
N PRO A 369 7.08 17.58 -13.50
CA PRO A 369 7.62 16.84 -14.64
C PRO A 369 7.90 15.34 -14.35
N LEU A 370 8.31 14.98 -13.14
CA LEU A 370 8.54 13.57 -12.77
C LEU A 370 7.21 12.85 -12.56
N PHE A 371 6.25 13.49 -11.92
CA PHE A 371 4.91 12.93 -11.77
C PHE A 371 4.24 12.67 -13.12
N LYS A 372 4.39 13.62 -14.07
CA LYS A 372 3.92 13.44 -15.45
C LYS A 372 4.57 12.22 -16.11
N LYS A 373 5.89 12.08 -16.01
CA LYS A 373 6.62 10.91 -16.54
C LYS A 373 6.11 9.59 -15.92
N LEU A 374 5.84 9.59 -14.59
CA LEU A 374 5.29 8.40 -13.92
C LEU A 374 3.89 8.07 -14.44
N VAL A 375 3.00 9.06 -14.58
CA VAL A 375 1.66 8.85 -15.13
C VAL A 375 1.73 8.34 -16.58
N ASP A 376 2.65 8.86 -17.39
CA ASP A 376 2.88 8.36 -18.75
C ASP A 376 3.37 6.91 -18.78
N GLN A 377 4.24 6.52 -17.85
CA GLN A 377 4.67 5.13 -17.71
C GLN A 377 3.52 4.20 -17.32
N VAL A 378 2.59 4.66 -16.46
CA VAL A 378 1.37 3.90 -16.10
C VAL A 378 0.47 3.64 -17.31
N GLN A 379 0.49 4.53 -18.30
CA GLN A 379 -0.30 4.45 -19.53
C GLN A 379 0.46 3.84 -20.71
N LEU A 380 1.71 3.41 -20.51
CA LEU A 380 2.59 2.91 -21.57
C LEU A 380 2.03 1.64 -22.19
N LYS A 381 1.76 1.68 -23.49
CA LYS A 381 1.25 0.53 -24.24
C LYS A 381 2.25 -0.63 -24.23
N GLY A 382 1.74 -1.84 -24.05
CA GLY A 382 2.54 -3.06 -24.05
C GLY A 382 3.12 -3.43 -22.69
N TRP A 383 2.78 -2.67 -21.62
CA TRP A 383 3.00 -3.06 -20.24
C TRP A 383 1.68 -3.43 -19.60
N ASN A 384 1.63 -4.55 -18.91
CA ASN A 384 0.45 -5.07 -18.23
C ASN A 384 0.57 -4.84 -16.73
N SER A 385 -0.47 -4.35 -16.08
CA SER A 385 -0.48 -4.31 -14.61
C SER A 385 -0.46 -5.74 -14.06
N GLN A 386 0.43 -6.04 -13.11
CA GLN A 386 0.36 -7.30 -12.36
C GLN A 386 -0.96 -7.39 -11.58
N GLN A 387 -1.34 -8.59 -11.17
CA GLN A 387 -2.61 -8.81 -10.46
C GLN A 387 -2.65 -8.07 -9.12
N ASN A 388 -1.54 -8.13 -8.37
CA ASN A 388 -1.31 -7.41 -7.12
C ASN A 388 0.19 -7.37 -6.83
N GLN A 389 0.64 -6.77 -5.71
CA GLN A 389 1.98 -7.04 -5.21
C GLN A 389 2.03 -8.46 -4.63
N PRO A 390 3.11 -9.21 -4.88
CA PRO A 390 3.24 -10.60 -4.43
C PRO A 390 3.05 -10.81 -2.91
N ASP A 391 3.51 -9.89 -2.10
CA ASP A 391 3.37 -9.91 -0.64
C ASP A 391 1.95 -9.62 -0.13
N LEU A 392 1.13 -8.94 -0.95
CA LEU A 392 -0.24 -8.55 -0.58
C LEU A 392 -1.28 -9.65 -0.83
N VAL A 393 -0.91 -10.73 -1.54
CA VAL A 393 -1.82 -11.87 -1.82
C VAL A 393 -1.57 -13.08 -0.92
N VAL A 394 -0.66 -12.96 0.04
CA VAL A 394 -0.31 -14.02 0.99
C VAL A 394 -0.53 -13.56 2.43
N PRO A 395 -0.66 -14.47 3.41
CA PRO A 395 -0.65 -14.12 4.82
C PRO A 395 0.59 -13.29 5.21
N GLU A 396 0.41 -12.32 6.11
CA GLU A 396 1.46 -11.38 6.56
C GLU A 396 2.78 -12.06 6.93
N ALA A 397 2.71 -13.21 7.60
CA ALA A 397 3.89 -13.97 7.99
C ALA A 397 4.68 -14.57 6.80
N ILE A 398 4.01 -14.83 5.67
CA ILE A 398 4.66 -15.27 4.42
C ILE A 398 5.27 -14.05 3.72
N GLY A 399 4.56 -12.92 3.68
CA GLY A 399 5.08 -11.66 3.16
C GLY A 399 6.37 -11.24 3.86
N SER A 400 6.40 -11.28 5.19
CA SER A 400 7.61 -11.02 5.98
C SER A 400 8.75 -11.98 5.62
N ALA A 401 8.47 -13.29 5.47
CA ALA A 401 9.49 -14.25 5.03
C ALA A 401 10.03 -13.97 3.62
N MET A 402 9.18 -13.43 2.72
CA MET A 402 9.63 -12.98 1.39
C MET A 402 10.57 -11.79 1.50
N TYR A 403 10.30 -10.81 2.37
CA TYR A 403 11.21 -9.68 2.62
C TYR A 403 12.54 -10.17 3.18
N ASP A 404 12.53 -10.99 4.25
CA ASP A 404 13.72 -11.58 4.85
C ASP A 404 14.57 -12.34 3.82
N SER A 405 13.92 -13.11 2.94
CA SER A 405 14.60 -13.89 1.91
C SER A 405 15.29 -13.02 0.87
N ILE A 406 14.64 -11.95 0.40
CA ILE A 406 15.20 -11.00 -0.57
C ILE A 406 16.38 -10.26 0.06
N TYR A 407 16.20 -9.69 1.24
CA TYR A 407 17.28 -8.99 1.94
C TYR A 407 18.42 -9.90 2.35
N GLY A 408 18.12 -11.16 2.73
CA GLY A 408 19.13 -12.15 3.04
C GLY A 408 20.05 -12.48 1.86
N VAL A 409 19.52 -12.45 0.62
CA VAL A 409 20.35 -12.57 -0.59
C VAL A 409 21.09 -11.27 -0.88
N ILE A 410 20.45 -10.11 -0.77
CA ILE A 410 21.09 -8.78 -0.97
C ILE A 410 22.29 -8.59 -0.07
N ASN A 411 22.21 -9.01 1.19
CA ASN A 411 23.30 -8.88 2.16
C ASN A 411 24.26 -10.09 2.21
N GLY A 412 23.95 -11.16 1.48
CA GLY A 412 24.77 -12.38 1.41
C GLY A 412 24.61 -13.35 2.58
N THR A 413 23.59 -13.15 3.45
CA THR A 413 23.27 -14.08 4.53
C THR A 413 22.71 -15.40 4.00
N TYR A 414 21.94 -15.36 2.91
CA TYR A 414 21.31 -16.52 2.32
C TYR A 414 21.81 -16.75 0.87
N THR A 415 22.02 -18.01 0.55
CA THR A 415 22.15 -18.43 -0.85
C THR A 415 20.76 -18.41 -1.52
N PRO A 416 20.68 -18.34 -2.86
CA PRO A 416 19.41 -18.39 -3.59
C PRO A 416 18.48 -19.53 -3.18
N VAL A 417 19.03 -20.73 -2.97
CA VAL A 417 18.25 -21.91 -2.53
C VAL A 417 17.76 -21.77 -1.09
N GLN A 418 18.59 -21.24 -0.19
CA GLN A 418 18.18 -20.98 1.20
C GLN A 418 17.06 -19.95 1.27
N ALA A 419 17.15 -18.89 0.46
CA ALA A 419 16.11 -17.84 0.41
C ALA A 419 14.75 -18.41 -0.01
N ALA A 420 14.71 -19.21 -1.08
CA ALA A 420 13.48 -19.87 -1.51
C ALA A 420 12.95 -20.86 -0.45
N LYS A 421 13.85 -21.60 0.21
CA LYS A 421 13.52 -22.59 1.23
C LYS A 421 12.91 -21.96 2.48
N ILE A 422 13.40 -20.80 2.93
CA ILE A 422 12.84 -20.08 4.11
C ILE A 422 11.36 -19.72 3.90
N VAL A 423 11.01 -19.22 2.71
CA VAL A 423 9.62 -18.92 2.37
C VAL A 423 8.78 -20.20 2.31
N ASP A 424 9.31 -21.27 1.71
CA ASP A 424 8.64 -22.57 1.61
C ASP A 424 8.36 -23.19 2.99
N GLU A 425 9.33 -23.13 3.91
CA GLU A 425 9.20 -23.57 5.30
C GLU A 425 8.15 -22.73 6.04
N LYS A 426 8.10 -21.43 5.81
CA LYS A 426 7.09 -20.56 6.42
C LYS A 426 5.67 -20.88 5.94
N ILE A 427 5.51 -21.13 4.64
CA ILE A 427 4.23 -21.57 4.06
C ILE A 427 3.77 -22.90 4.70
N SER A 428 4.71 -23.85 4.85
CA SER A 428 4.43 -25.16 5.45
C SER A 428 4.04 -25.06 6.93
N ALA A 429 4.59 -24.09 7.66
CA ALA A 429 4.33 -23.91 9.09
C ALA A 429 2.97 -23.25 9.40
N ILE A 430 2.31 -22.65 8.42
CA ILE A 430 1.01 -21.95 8.58
C ILE A 430 -0.17 -22.88 8.20
N LYS A 431 0.11 -23.98 7.51
CA LYS A 431 -0.87 -25.03 7.20
C LYS A 431 -1.17 -25.89 8.42
#